data_27b2868a1d5af53b25ccb8b7db647aea
#
_entry.id   27b2868a1d5af53b25ccb8b7db647aea
#
_cell.length_a   1.000
_cell.length_b   1.000
_cell.length_c   1.000
_cell.angle_alpha   90.00
_cell.angle_beta   90.00
_cell.angle_gamma   90.00
#
_symmetry.space_group_name_H-M   'P 1'
#
loop_
_entity.id
_entity.type
_entity.pdbx_description
1 polymer ?
#
loop_
_entity_poly.entity_id
_entity_poly.type
_entity_poly.pdbx_seq_one_letter_code
_entity_poly.pdbx_strand_id
1 'polypeptide(L)'
;WFRPFGVTVVTSVLVSLLISFTLDPMLSAYWGDPPGYAHSERRGLGKYLQQFNRWFDHQADRYGRVISWALHHRKWMAGIAVLTLALALVLQATIGGSEFLPKSDYGMIAVEVRTPSSASLEYARGKVEKAAELARSMPETVATNTRVNAGGGRIYVDIGKSRDRSRSAIEVAAALRVLLKQLVGAEYVVLDDLNNGAQKPVQIRFYGEESRRLMEITNAYMEKMRGIPGAVDVGLSEQDPKDELRIELDRG
;
A
#
# COMPACT_ATOMS: atom_id res chain seq x y z
N TRP A 1 0.12 -14.58 -8.70
CA TRP A 1 -0.10 -14.09 -7.34
C TRP A 1 -1.42 -14.58 -6.76
N PHE A 2 -2.55 -14.51 -7.47
CA PHE A 2 -3.88 -14.87 -6.95
C PHE A 2 -4.13 -16.37 -6.81
N ARG A 3 -3.50 -17.23 -7.62
CA ARG A 3 -3.73 -18.68 -7.58
C ARG A 3 -3.37 -19.32 -6.22
N PRO A 4 -2.19 -19.10 -5.62
CA PRO A 4 -1.88 -19.64 -4.30
C PRO A 4 -2.84 -19.16 -3.22
N PHE A 5 -3.18 -17.86 -3.24
CA PHE A 5 -4.16 -17.28 -2.32
C PHE A 5 -5.53 -17.95 -2.45
N GLY A 6 -6.05 -18.07 -3.67
CA GLY A 6 -7.35 -18.73 -3.92
C GLY A 6 -7.36 -20.20 -3.45
N VAL A 7 -6.29 -20.96 -3.73
CA VAL A 7 -6.17 -22.35 -3.29
C VAL A 7 -6.16 -22.46 -1.75
N THR A 8 -5.41 -21.57 -1.08
CA THR A 8 -5.35 -21.55 0.39
C THR A 8 -6.72 -21.27 1.01
N VAL A 9 -7.46 -20.28 0.49
CA VAL A 9 -8.80 -19.95 0.98
C VAL A 9 -9.77 -21.12 0.77
N VAL A 10 -9.80 -21.69 -0.43
CA VAL A 10 -10.68 -22.84 -0.73
C VAL A 10 -10.36 -24.03 0.18
N THR A 11 -9.08 -24.37 0.35
CA THR A 11 -8.66 -25.46 1.24
C THR A 11 -9.08 -25.20 2.69
N SER A 12 -8.88 -23.98 3.20
CA SER A 12 -9.29 -23.60 4.55
C SER A 12 -10.80 -23.73 4.77
N VAL A 13 -11.59 -23.30 3.79
CA VAL A 13 -13.06 -23.41 3.84
C VAL A 13 -13.50 -24.87 3.81
N LEU A 14 -12.91 -25.69 2.96
CA LEU A 14 -13.23 -27.12 2.89
C LEU A 14 -12.88 -27.86 4.19
N VAL A 15 -11.72 -27.59 4.77
CA VAL A 15 -11.32 -28.16 6.07
C VAL A 15 -12.27 -27.70 7.18
N SER A 16 -12.61 -26.42 7.22
CA SER A 16 -13.58 -25.87 8.18
C SER A 16 -14.96 -26.53 8.04
N LEU A 17 -15.43 -26.73 6.81
CA LEU A 17 -16.68 -27.40 6.52
C LEU A 17 -16.66 -28.85 7.04
N LEU A 18 -15.59 -29.59 6.75
CA LEU A 18 -15.42 -30.97 7.20
C LEU A 18 -15.43 -31.06 8.74
N ILE A 19 -14.72 -30.16 9.42
CA ILE A 19 -14.71 -30.11 10.90
C ILE A 19 -16.11 -29.80 11.43
N SER A 20 -16.82 -28.82 10.87
CA SER A 20 -18.17 -28.46 11.31
C SER A 20 -19.19 -29.59 11.15
N PHE A 21 -19.08 -30.40 10.10
CA PHE A 21 -20.00 -31.52 9.89
C PHE A 21 -19.60 -32.83 10.58
N THR A 22 -18.36 -32.95 11.03
CA THR A 22 -17.86 -34.17 11.69
C THR A 22 -17.58 -33.98 13.16
N LEU A 23 -16.71 -33.01 13.48
CA LEU A 23 -16.21 -32.84 14.83
C LEU A 23 -17.25 -32.20 15.77
N ASP A 24 -17.96 -31.18 15.33
CA ASP A 24 -18.99 -30.50 16.12
C ASP A 24 -20.14 -31.43 16.55
N PRO A 25 -20.78 -32.19 15.65
CA PRO A 25 -21.80 -33.16 16.05
C PRO A 25 -21.26 -34.27 16.96
N MET A 26 -20.03 -34.75 16.70
CA MET A 26 -19.40 -35.77 17.54
C MET A 26 -19.15 -35.25 18.95
N LEU A 27 -18.54 -34.05 19.11
CA LEU A 27 -18.29 -33.45 20.40
C LEU A 27 -19.59 -33.15 21.15
N SER A 28 -20.61 -32.65 20.45
CA SER A 28 -21.94 -32.41 21.03
C SER A 28 -22.62 -33.68 21.53
N ALA A 29 -22.40 -34.81 20.85
CA ALA A 29 -22.93 -36.09 21.30
C ALA A 29 -22.21 -36.63 22.55
N TYR A 30 -20.90 -36.42 22.68
CA TYR A 30 -20.12 -36.90 23.83
C TYR A 30 -20.11 -35.92 25.02
N TRP A 31 -20.18 -34.64 24.77
CA TRP A 31 -20.09 -33.58 25.80
C TRP A 31 -21.41 -32.81 26.00
N GLY A 32 -22.48 -33.31 25.44
CA GLY A 32 -23.81 -32.75 25.67
C GLY A 32 -24.20 -32.82 27.13
N ASP A 33 -24.85 -31.77 27.66
CA ASP A 33 -25.42 -31.78 28.99
C ASP A 33 -26.50 -32.90 29.07
N PRO A 34 -26.50 -33.76 30.10
CA PRO A 34 -27.53 -34.77 30.29
C PRO A 34 -28.92 -34.12 30.33
N PRO A 35 -29.95 -34.79 29.75
CA PRO A 35 -31.31 -34.29 29.79
C PRO A 35 -31.76 -34.06 31.26
N GLY A 36 -32.19 -32.82 31.58
CA GLY A 36 -32.59 -32.43 32.93
C GLY A 36 -31.58 -31.60 33.72
N TYR A 37 -30.34 -31.43 33.23
CA TYR A 37 -29.29 -30.65 33.94
C TYR A 37 -29.44 -29.13 33.80
N ALA A 38 -30.34 -28.61 33.01
CA ALA A 38 -30.50 -27.18 32.73
C ALA A 38 -30.95 -26.37 33.95
N HIS A 39 -31.37 -26.99 35.05
CA HIS A 39 -31.97 -26.31 36.20
C HIS A 39 -31.24 -26.57 37.52
N SER A 40 -30.12 -27.30 37.56
CA SER A 40 -29.39 -27.52 38.79
C SER A 40 -28.53 -26.27 39.11
N GLU A 41 -28.66 -25.76 40.35
CA GLU A 41 -27.82 -24.68 40.85
C GLU A 41 -26.34 -25.10 40.83
N ARG A 42 -25.61 -24.63 39.82
CA ARG A 42 -24.18 -24.86 39.69
C ARG A 42 -23.42 -23.95 40.69
N ARG A 43 -22.58 -24.55 41.56
CA ARG A 43 -21.67 -23.83 42.44
C ARG A 43 -20.38 -23.46 41.70
N GLY A 44 -19.76 -22.31 42.03
CA GLY A 44 -18.48 -21.88 41.42
C GLY A 44 -18.60 -21.37 39.96
N LEU A 45 -17.76 -21.88 39.08
CA LEU A 45 -17.74 -21.52 37.64
C LEU A 45 -19.08 -21.73 36.93
N GLY A 46 -19.89 -22.67 37.39
CA GLY A 46 -21.23 -22.93 36.85
C GLY A 46 -22.19 -21.75 36.96
N LYS A 47 -21.99 -20.86 37.95
CA LYS A 47 -22.80 -19.63 38.12
C LYS A 47 -22.55 -18.63 36.98
N TYR A 48 -21.29 -18.47 36.56
CA TYR A 48 -20.94 -17.59 35.44
C TYR A 48 -21.47 -18.13 34.12
N LEU A 49 -21.40 -19.44 33.90
CA LEU A 49 -21.99 -20.09 32.74
C LEU A 49 -23.52 -19.93 32.69
N GLN A 50 -24.18 -20.06 33.84
CA GLN A 50 -25.62 -19.84 33.94
C GLN A 50 -26.01 -18.38 33.65
N GLN A 51 -25.21 -17.42 34.11
CA GLN A 51 -25.42 -16.01 33.80
C GLN A 51 -25.21 -15.71 32.34
N PHE A 52 -24.20 -16.31 31.72
CA PHE A 52 -23.94 -16.22 30.27
C PHE A 52 -25.10 -16.82 29.48
N ASN A 53 -25.58 -18.02 29.85
CA ASN A 53 -26.71 -18.67 29.18
C ASN A 53 -27.98 -17.80 29.24
N ARG A 54 -28.32 -17.23 30.41
CA ARG A 54 -29.46 -16.31 30.56
C ARG A 54 -29.31 -15.06 29.68
N TRP A 55 -28.10 -14.51 29.60
CA TRP A 55 -27.83 -13.38 28.71
C TRP A 55 -28.01 -13.79 27.25
N PHE A 56 -27.50 -14.95 26.89
CA PHE A 56 -27.62 -15.51 25.54
C PHE A 56 -29.10 -15.77 25.16
N ASP A 57 -29.85 -16.41 26.02
CA ASP A 57 -31.27 -16.65 25.84
C ASP A 57 -32.06 -15.34 25.64
N HIS A 58 -31.72 -14.33 26.42
CA HIS A 58 -32.33 -13.00 26.29
C HIS A 58 -31.99 -12.34 24.93
N GLN A 59 -30.76 -12.56 24.41
CA GLN A 59 -30.40 -12.09 23.06
C GLN A 59 -31.13 -12.89 21.99
N ALA A 60 -31.29 -14.19 22.17
CA ALA A 60 -32.04 -15.05 21.26
C ALA A 60 -33.49 -14.60 21.14
N ASP A 61 -34.13 -14.29 22.27
CA ASP A 61 -35.52 -13.76 22.32
C ASP A 61 -35.62 -12.38 21.63
N ARG A 62 -34.64 -11.51 21.81
CA ARG A 62 -34.57 -10.23 21.10
C ARG A 62 -34.43 -10.43 19.61
N TYR A 63 -33.51 -11.32 19.19
CA TYR A 63 -33.30 -11.67 17.80
C TYR A 63 -34.57 -12.23 17.16
N GLY A 64 -35.26 -13.16 17.84
CA GLY A 64 -36.55 -13.70 17.39
C GLY A 64 -37.61 -12.62 17.12
N ARG A 65 -37.69 -11.60 18.00
CA ARG A 65 -38.59 -10.46 17.81
C ARG A 65 -38.19 -9.59 16.60
N VAL A 66 -36.90 -9.32 16.43
CA VAL A 66 -36.40 -8.55 15.27
C VAL A 66 -36.67 -9.30 13.97
N ILE A 67 -36.42 -10.60 13.93
CA ILE A 67 -36.71 -11.42 12.74
C ILE A 67 -38.20 -11.43 12.42
N SER A 68 -39.04 -11.66 13.44
CA SER A 68 -40.50 -11.62 13.25
C SER A 68 -40.97 -10.28 12.69
N TRP A 69 -40.46 -9.18 13.25
CA TRP A 69 -40.76 -7.83 12.75
C TRP A 69 -40.27 -7.65 11.30
N ALA A 70 -39.06 -8.06 10.99
CA ALA A 70 -38.47 -7.95 9.65
C ALA A 70 -39.26 -8.72 8.59
N LEU A 71 -39.72 -9.94 8.93
CA LEU A 71 -40.54 -10.77 8.05
C LEU A 71 -41.95 -10.16 7.76
N HIS A 72 -42.53 -9.50 8.74
CA HIS A 72 -43.81 -8.80 8.57
C HIS A 72 -43.66 -7.48 7.81
N HIS A 73 -42.50 -6.86 7.87
CA HIS A 73 -42.24 -5.55 7.26
C HIS A 73 -41.33 -5.63 6.03
N ARG A 74 -41.57 -6.56 5.12
CA ARG A 74 -40.70 -6.85 3.94
C ARG A 74 -40.41 -5.59 3.10
N LYS A 75 -41.39 -4.69 2.92
CA LYS A 75 -41.20 -3.44 2.16
C LYS A 75 -40.17 -2.50 2.86
N TRP A 76 -40.26 -2.40 4.20
CA TRP A 76 -39.28 -1.64 4.98
C TRP A 76 -37.87 -2.26 4.93
N MET A 77 -37.79 -3.59 4.99
CA MET A 77 -36.51 -4.27 4.85
C MET A 77 -35.89 -4.06 3.47
N ALA A 78 -36.71 -4.12 2.40
CA ALA A 78 -36.24 -3.78 1.06
C ALA A 78 -35.78 -2.31 0.96
N GLY A 79 -36.53 -1.39 1.57
CA GLY A 79 -36.14 0.03 1.63
C GLY A 79 -34.83 0.26 2.37
N ILE A 80 -34.62 -0.38 3.51
CA ILE A 80 -33.35 -0.31 4.28
C ILE A 80 -32.21 -0.88 3.45
N ALA A 81 -32.41 -2.02 2.77
CA ALA A 81 -31.36 -2.62 1.94
C ALA A 81 -30.96 -1.70 0.77
N VAL A 82 -31.92 -1.09 0.10
CA VAL A 82 -31.65 -0.11 -0.98
C VAL A 82 -30.96 1.13 -0.42
N LEU A 83 -31.43 1.65 0.72
CA LEU A 83 -30.84 2.82 1.37
C LEU A 83 -29.40 2.58 1.80
N THR A 84 -29.11 1.42 2.41
CA THR A 84 -27.74 1.07 2.81
C THR A 84 -26.82 0.89 1.62
N LEU A 85 -27.30 0.29 0.53
CA LEU A 85 -26.54 0.18 -0.71
C LEU A 85 -26.27 1.57 -1.32
N ALA A 86 -27.30 2.42 -1.41
CA ALA A 86 -27.14 3.78 -1.91
C ALA A 86 -26.16 4.60 -1.06
N LEU A 87 -26.27 4.49 0.27
CA LEU A 87 -25.36 5.15 1.20
C LEU A 87 -23.91 4.64 1.03
N ALA A 88 -23.72 3.34 0.87
CA ALA A 88 -22.40 2.76 0.62
C ALA A 88 -21.79 3.28 -0.69
N LEU A 89 -22.56 3.37 -1.76
CA LEU A 89 -22.11 3.92 -3.04
C LEU A 89 -21.76 5.41 -2.94
N VAL A 90 -22.57 6.20 -2.23
CA VAL A 90 -22.29 7.61 -2.00
C VAL A 90 -21.01 7.79 -1.17
N LEU A 91 -20.86 7.05 -0.08
CA LEU A 91 -19.64 7.08 0.74
C LEU A 91 -18.41 6.66 -0.05
N GLN A 92 -18.54 5.63 -0.89
CA GLN A 92 -17.44 5.21 -1.77
C GLN A 92 -17.08 6.30 -2.78
N ALA A 93 -18.07 6.99 -3.36
CA ALA A 93 -17.84 8.03 -4.35
C ALA A 93 -17.25 9.32 -3.75
N THR A 94 -17.60 9.64 -2.48
CA THR A 94 -17.23 10.92 -1.84
C THR A 94 -15.98 10.80 -0.95
N ILE A 95 -15.83 9.71 -0.22
CA ILE A 95 -14.78 9.51 0.80
C ILE A 95 -13.85 8.36 0.41
N GLY A 96 -14.40 7.34 -0.25
CA GLY A 96 -13.65 6.16 -0.67
C GLY A 96 -12.78 6.48 -1.87
N GLY A 97 -11.45 6.41 -1.71
CA GLY A 97 -10.53 6.35 -2.85
C GLY A 97 -10.56 4.97 -3.52
N SER A 98 -10.11 4.89 -4.76
CA SER A 98 -9.86 3.63 -5.43
C SER A 98 -8.37 3.47 -5.66
N GLU A 99 -7.69 2.79 -4.75
CA GLU A 99 -6.29 2.41 -4.91
C GLU A 99 -6.18 0.89 -4.86
N PHE A 100 -5.44 0.31 -5.82
CA PHE A 100 -5.20 -1.13 -5.85
C PHE A 100 -4.32 -1.58 -4.66
N LEU A 101 -3.35 -0.76 -4.31
CA LEU A 101 -2.52 -0.90 -3.11
C LEU A 101 -2.53 0.44 -2.39
N PRO A 102 -3.12 0.52 -1.20
CA PRO A 102 -3.10 1.77 -0.43
C PRO A 102 -1.66 2.14 -0.09
N LYS A 103 -1.34 3.43 -0.19
CA LYS A 103 -0.04 3.95 0.21
C LYS A 103 0.15 3.69 1.69
N SER A 104 1.16 2.89 2.01
CA SER A 104 1.52 2.60 3.39
C SER A 104 2.74 3.44 3.78
N ASP A 105 2.62 4.11 4.91
CA ASP A 105 3.72 4.86 5.48
C ASP A 105 4.66 3.92 6.24
N TYR A 106 5.70 3.46 5.56
CA TYR A 106 6.72 2.57 6.14
C TYR A 106 7.80 3.31 6.92
N GLY A 107 7.70 4.62 7.05
CA GLY A 107 8.74 5.41 7.68
C GLY A 107 10.01 5.54 6.85
N MET A 108 9.93 5.31 5.54
CA MET A 108 11.07 5.40 4.64
C MET A 108 10.73 6.19 3.39
N ILE A 109 11.66 7.03 2.95
CA ILE A 109 11.60 7.78 1.70
C ILE A 109 12.84 7.41 0.89
N ALA A 110 12.73 7.32 -0.43
CA ALA A 110 13.88 7.17 -1.30
C ALA A 110 14.12 8.45 -2.12
N VAL A 111 15.38 8.85 -2.23
CA VAL A 111 15.81 9.91 -3.15
C VAL A 111 16.67 9.27 -4.22
N GLU A 112 16.23 9.34 -5.45
CA GLU A 112 17.01 8.94 -6.62
C GLU A 112 17.74 10.16 -7.15
N VAL A 113 19.06 10.05 -7.27
CA VAL A 113 19.95 11.09 -7.80
C VAL A 113 20.47 10.60 -9.14
N ARG A 114 20.19 11.32 -10.21
CA ARG A 114 20.66 11.02 -11.56
C ARG A 114 21.64 12.08 -12.00
N THR A 115 22.82 11.65 -12.38
CA THR A 115 23.86 12.52 -12.95
C THR A 115 23.92 12.34 -14.47
N PRO A 116 24.47 13.31 -15.23
CA PRO A 116 24.71 13.13 -16.66
C PRO A 116 25.48 11.85 -16.96
N SER A 117 25.22 11.22 -18.09
CA SER A 117 25.83 9.96 -18.50
C SER A 117 27.37 10.01 -18.63
N SER A 118 27.91 11.20 -18.86
CA SER A 118 29.36 11.49 -18.92
C SER A 118 29.99 11.75 -17.56
N ALA A 119 29.22 11.76 -16.47
CA ALA A 119 29.74 12.10 -15.14
C ALA A 119 30.63 10.97 -14.59
N SER A 120 31.72 11.37 -13.90
CA SER A 120 32.57 10.44 -13.18
C SER A 120 31.90 9.92 -11.91
N LEU A 121 32.35 8.78 -11.41
CA LEU A 121 31.87 8.25 -10.12
C LEU A 121 32.09 9.25 -8.97
N GLU A 122 33.21 9.99 -8.98
CA GLU A 122 33.51 10.99 -7.97
C GLU A 122 32.52 12.17 -8.02
N TYR A 123 32.15 12.61 -9.23
CA TYR A 123 31.10 13.63 -9.40
C TYR A 123 29.76 13.13 -8.87
N ALA A 124 29.37 11.91 -9.24
CA ALA A 124 28.14 11.28 -8.78
C ALA A 124 28.11 11.17 -7.25
N ARG A 125 29.23 10.70 -6.64
CA ARG A 125 29.39 10.61 -5.21
C ARG A 125 29.19 11.96 -4.52
N GLY A 126 29.83 13.02 -5.02
CA GLY A 126 29.69 14.35 -4.45
C GLY A 126 28.25 14.90 -4.50
N LYS A 127 27.49 14.59 -5.59
CA LYS A 127 26.07 14.97 -5.70
C LYS A 127 25.17 14.19 -4.75
N VAL A 128 25.39 12.90 -4.65
CA VAL A 128 24.63 12.01 -3.75
C VAL A 128 24.89 12.37 -2.29
N GLU A 129 26.16 12.65 -1.91
CA GLU A 129 26.51 13.03 -0.54
C GLU A 129 25.86 14.34 -0.12
N LYS A 130 25.90 15.37 -0.98
CA LYS A 130 25.21 16.65 -0.71
C LYS A 130 23.71 16.49 -0.51
N ALA A 131 23.07 15.64 -1.32
CA ALA A 131 21.66 15.33 -1.15
C ALA A 131 21.40 14.56 0.17
N ALA A 132 22.28 13.66 0.53
CA ALA A 132 22.20 12.92 1.80
C ALA A 132 22.40 13.83 3.02
N GLU A 133 23.30 14.82 2.94
CA GLU A 133 23.48 15.85 3.98
C GLU A 133 22.22 16.66 4.20
N LEU A 134 21.58 17.12 3.12
CA LEU A 134 20.30 17.82 3.20
C LEU A 134 19.19 16.93 3.79
N ALA A 135 19.14 15.66 3.41
CA ALA A 135 18.18 14.74 4.00
C ALA A 135 18.44 14.52 5.50
N ARG A 136 19.71 14.43 5.93
CA ARG A 136 20.10 14.33 7.35
C ARG A 136 19.81 15.59 8.16
N SER A 137 19.74 16.76 7.52
CA SER A 137 19.40 18.00 8.21
C SER A 137 17.92 18.13 8.59
N MET A 138 17.06 17.24 8.08
CA MET A 138 15.65 17.23 8.43
C MET A 138 15.44 16.62 9.83
N PRO A 139 14.58 17.22 10.66
CA PRO A 139 14.38 16.79 12.05
C PRO A 139 13.77 15.36 12.17
N GLU A 140 13.07 14.88 11.14
CA GLU A 140 12.47 13.56 11.13
C GLU A 140 13.44 12.46 10.67
N THR A 141 14.60 12.80 10.15
CA THR A 141 15.56 11.81 9.66
C THR A 141 16.25 11.10 10.81
N VAL A 142 16.04 9.82 10.92
CA VAL A 142 16.71 8.94 11.90
C VAL A 142 18.02 8.41 11.35
N ALA A 143 18.03 7.96 10.09
CA ALA A 143 19.21 7.42 9.43
C ALA A 143 19.11 7.58 7.91
N THR A 144 20.26 7.52 7.24
CA THR A 144 20.34 7.49 5.78
C THR A 144 21.23 6.34 5.31
N ASN A 145 20.79 5.59 4.30
CA ASN A 145 21.58 4.60 3.61
C ASN A 145 21.76 5.02 2.15
N THR A 146 23.01 5.09 1.70
CA THR A 146 23.35 5.66 0.41
C THR A 146 24.02 4.63 -0.48
N ARG A 147 23.57 4.49 -1.73
CA ARG A 147 24.22 3.69 -2.77
C ARG A 147 24.60 4.61 -3.92
N VAL A 148 25.83 4.51 -4.39
CA VAL A 148 26.37 5.35 -5.45
C VAL A 148 26.85 4.46 -6.60
N ASN A 149 26.58 4.92 -7.83
CA ASN A 149 27.09 4.31 -9.07
C ASN A 149 27.48 5.42 -10.06
N ALA A 150 28.07 5.06 -11.19
CA ALA A 150 28.52 6.04 -12.19
C ALA A 150 27.41 6.90 -12.79
N GLY A 151 26.15 6.47 -12.75
CA GLY A 151 24.98 7.23 -13.22
C GLY A 151 24.27 8.05 -12.15
N GLY A 152 24.82 8.09 -10.91
CA GLY A 152 24.19 8.78 -9.79
C GLY A 152 24.11 7.91 -8.53
N GLY A 153 22.92 7.79 -7.94
CA GLY A 153 22.76 6.96 -6.75
C GLY A 153 21.35 7.00 -6.18
N ARG A 154 21.18 6.27 -5.09
CA ARG A 154 19.92 6.24 -4.35
C ARG A 154 20.19 6.38 -2.86
N ILE A 155 19.44 7.25 -2.22
CA ILE A 155 19.49 7.50 -0.79
C ILE A 155 18.17 6.99 -0.20
N TYR A 156 18.24 6.06 0.72
CA TYR A 156 17.11 5.68 1.55
C TYR A 156 17.17 6.48 2.84
N VAL A 157 16.13 7.23 3.13
CA VAL A 157 16.00 8.08 4.30
C VAL A 157 15.00 7.41 5.23
N ASP A 158 15.47 6.95 6.37
CA ASP A 158 14.62 6.44 7.44
C ASP A 158 14.11 7.62 8.27
N ILE A 159 12.80 7.79 8.29
CA ILE A 159 12.10 8.83 9.04
C ILE A 159 11.35 8.30 10.26
N GLY A 160 11.62 7.05 10.64
CA GLY A 160 10.99 6.41 11.78
C GLY A 160 9.51 6.08 11.60
N LYS A 161 8.90 5.56 12.67
CA LYS A 161 7.49 5.11 12.63
C LYS A 161 6.54 6.31 12.57
N SER A 162 5.43 6.17 11.84
CA SER A 162 4.41 7.21 11.69
C SER A 162 3.87 7.75 13.03
N ARG A 163 3.77 6.91 14.06
CA ARG A 163 3.31 7.30 15.41
C ARG A 163 4.28 8.20 16.19
N ASP A 164 5.57 8.17 15.82
CA ASP A 164 6.63 8.85 16.55
C ASP A 164 6.98 10.23 15.94
N ARG A 165 6.25 10.64 14.89
CA ARG A 165 6.47 11.91 14.16
C ARG A 165 5.15 12.65 13.91
N SER A 166 5.23 13.97 13.74
CA SER A 166 4.07 14.83 13.50
C SER A 166 3.67 14.93 12.03
N ARG A 167 4.64 14.77 11.10
CA ARG A 167 4.42 14.86 9.65
C ARG A 167 4.37 13.48 9.00
N SER A 168 3.47 13.29 8.03
CA SER A 168 3.39 12.08 7.21
C SER A 168 4.61 11.94 6.29
N ALA A 169 4.88 10.72 5.77
CA ALA A 169 5.96 10.50 4.80
C ALA A 169 5.80 11.38 3.55
N ILE A 170 4.57 11.65 3.12
CA ILE A 170 4.25 12.51 1.97
C ILE A 170 4.66 13.96 2.25
N GLU A 171 4.36 14.49 3.44
CA GLU A 171 4.72 15.84 3.84
C GLU A 171 6.22 16.01 4.01
N VAL A 172 6.91 15.03 4.59
CA VAL A 172 8.38 15.01 4.71
C VAL A 172 9.02 14.94 3.32
N ALA A 173 8.52 14.09 2.42
CA ALA A 173 8.98 14.01 1.04
C ALA A 173 8.78 15.33 0.28
N ALA A 174 7.63 16.00 0.47
CA ALA A 174 7.38 17.32 -0.12
C ALA A 174 8.36 18.38 0.37
N ALA A 175 8.65 18.43 1.67
CA ALA A 175 9.64 19.32 2.24
C ALA A 175 11.05 19.01 1.71
N LEU A 176 11.43 17.74 1.62
CA LEU A 176 12.71 17.32 1.07
C LEU A 176 12.86 17.71 -0.41
N ARG A 177 11.80 17.60 -1.23
CA ARG A 177 11.81 18.11 -2.62
C ARG A 177 12.16 19.59 -2.72
N VAL A 178 11.62 20.40 -1.82
CA VAL A 178 11.92 21.84 -1.80
C VAL A 178 13.40 22.08 -1.50
N LEU A 179 13.98 21.39 -0.53
CA LEU A 179 15.39 21.49 -0.19
C LEU A 179 16.30 21.03 -1.34
N LEU A 180 15.97 19.91 -1.97
CA LEU A 180 16.76 19.35 -3.07
C LEU A 180 16.73 20.21 -4.35
N LYS A 181 15.70 21.04 -4.56
CA LYS A 181 15.65 22.00 -5.68
C LYS A 181 16.79 23.02 -5.65
N GLN A 182 17.41 23.24 -4.50
CA GLN A 182 18.57 24.15 -4.38
C GLN A 182 19.86 23.54 -4.96
N LEU A 183 19.89 22.23 -5.14
CA LEU A 183 21.04 21.53 -5.71
C LEU A 183 20.97 21.54 -7.25
N VAL A 184 22.11 21.89 -7.87
CA VAL A 184 22.26 21.91 -9.33
C VAL A 184 23.22 20.83 -9.79
N GLY A 185 23.12 20.43 -11.07
CA GLY A 185 24.05 19.50 -11.72
C GLY A 185 23.71 18.01 -11.56
N ALA A 186 22.51 17.72 -11.05
CA ALA A 186 21.91 16.39 -11.05
C ALA A 186 20.39 16.53 -11.01
N GLU A 187 19.67 15.48 -11.44
CA GLU A 187 18.22 15.35 -11.25
C GLU A 187 17.96 14.64 -9.91
N TYR A 188 17.08 15.20 -9.10
CA TYR A 188 16.71 14.67 -7.79
C TYR A 188 15.23 14.31 -7.79
N VAL A 189 14.92 13.03 -7.61
CA VAL A 189 13.56 12.49 -7.59
C VAL A 189 13.27 11.92 -6.21
N VAL A 190 12.23 12.41 -5.54
CA VAL A 190 11.85 11.95 -4.20
C VAL A 190 10.66 10.99 -4.33
N LEU A 191 10.84 9.77 -3.87
CA LEU A 191 9.86 8.69 -3.90
C LEU A 191 9.36 8.44 -2.47
N ASP A 192 8.09 8.70 -2.24
CA ASP A 192 7.41 8.59 -0.94
C ASP A 192 6.69 7.24 -0.76
N ASP A 193 6.60 6.44 -1.82
CA ASP A 193 6.02 5.11 -1.79
C ASP A 193 7.06 4.05 -2.23
N LEU A 194 7.46 3.21 -1.29
CA LEU A 194 8.40 2.11 -1.53
C LEU A 194 7.71 0.78 -1.89
N ASN A 195 6.38 0.69 -1.77
CA ASN A 195 5.61 -0.52 -2.08
C ASN A 195 5.78 -0.97 -3.53
N ASN A 196 5.94 -0.03 -4.43
CA ASN A 196 6.12 -0.28 -5.86
C ASN A 196 7.60 -0.34 -6.27
N GLY A 197 8.48 -0.80 -5.37
CA GLY A 197 9.92 -0.90 -5.64
C GLY A 197 10.62 0.45 -5.80
N ALA A 198 10.11 1.50 -5.15
CA ALA A 198 10.57 2.88 -5.30
C ALA A 198 10.52 3.36 -6.77
N GLN A 199 9.42 3.08 -7.47
CA GLN A 199 9.16 3.54 -8.83
C GLN A 199 8.14 4.68 -8.83
N LYS A 200 8.22 5.53 -9.85
CA LYS A 200 7.22 6.59 -10.05
C LYS A 200 5.83 5.96 -10.27
N PRO A 201 4.77 6.46 -9.63
CA PRO A 201 3.42 5.87 -9.71
C PRO A 201 2.80 5.96 -11.12
N VAL A 202 3.19 6.96 -11.89
CA VAL A 202 2.74 7.14 -13.28
C VAL A 202 3.93 6.92 -14.21
N GLN A 203 3.82 5.93 -15.09
CA GLN A 203 4.81 5.63 -16.10
C GLN A 203 4.12 5.53 -17.46
N ILE A 204 4.59 6.32 -18.41
CA ILE A 204 4.12 6.29 -19.79
C ILE A 204 5.26 5.79 -20.65
N ARG A 205 5.01 4.75 -21.43
CA ARG A 205 5.99 4.15 -22.33
C ARG A 205 5.66 4.49 -23.77
N PHE A 206 6.63 5.04 -24.46
CA PHE A 206 6.55 5.30 -25.89
C PHE A 206 7.35 4.22 -26.63
N TYR A 207 6.81 3.73 -27.72
CA TYR A 207 7.42 2.72 -28.58
C TYR A 207 7.52 3.27 -30.00
N GLY A 208 8.65 3.04 -30.66
CA GLY A 208 8.88 3.47 -32.03
C GLY A 208 10.19 2.90 -32.56
N GLU A 209 10.31 2.81 -33.87
CA GLU A 209 11.50 2.27 -34.56
C GLU A 209 12.62 3.31 -34.66
N GLU A 210 12.28 4.59 -34.75
CA GLU A 210 13.23 5.69 -34.92
C GLU A 210 13.48 6.40 -33.57
N SER A 211 14.65 6.18 -32.99
CA SER A 211 15.02 6.71 -31.65
C SER A 211 14.99 8.24 -31.58
N ARG A 212 15.41 8.95 -32.65
CA ARG A 212 15.41 10.42 -32.67
C ARG A 212 14.00 10.98 -32.57
N ARG A 213 13.09 10.49 -33.38
CA ARG A 213 11.69 10.91 -33.41
C ARG A 213 10.96 10.53 -32.11
N LEU A 214 11.30 9.36 -31.57
CA LEU A 214 10.78 8.91 -30.28
C LEU A 214 11.18 9.88 -29.14
N MET A 215 12.44 10.32 -29.13
CA MET A 215 12.94 11.27 -28.15
C MET A 215 12.28 12.65 -28.30
N GLU A 216 12.10 13.14 -29.51
CA GLU A 216 11.38 14.41 -29.77
C GLU A 216 9.94 14.37 -29.24
N ILE A 217 9.21 13.31 -29.54
CA ILE A 217 7.83 13.13 -29.07
C ILE A 217 7.80 13.04 -27.54
N THR A 218 8.70 12.27 -26.96
CA THR A 218 8.76 12.07 -25.50
C THR A 218 9.07 13.37 -24.78
N ASN A 219 10.03 14.17 -25.28
CA ASN A 219 10.35 15.46 -24.71
C ASN A 219 9.19 16.46 -24.82
N ALA A 220 8.52 16.51 -25.97
CA ALA A 220 7.34 17.37 -26.15
C ALA A 220 6.19 16.98 -25.21
N TYR A 221 6.03 15.70 -24.96
CA TYR A 221 5.02 15.19 -24.02
C TYR A 221 5.40 15.50 -22.56
N MET A 222 6.67 15.35 -22.20
CA MET A 222 7.21 15.67 -20.89
C MET A 222 7.00 17.14 -20.52
N GLU A 223 7.24 18.07 -21.46
CA GLU A 223 6.98 19.51 -21.24
C GLU A 223 5.49 19.77 -20.97
N LYS A 224 4.59 19.12 -21.70
CA LYS A 224 3.14 19.23 -21.41
C LYS A 224 2.79 18.69 -20.04
N MET A 225 3.39 17.58 -19.63
CA MET A 225 3.14 16.99 -18.29
C MET A 225 3.63 17.87 -17.16
N ARG A 226 4.76 18.59 -17.34
CA ARG A 226 5.27 19.54 -16.34
C ARG A 226 4.31 20.69 -16.07
N GLY A 227 3.47 21.04 -17.03
CA GLY A 227 2.44 22.07 -16.89
C GLY A 227 1.17 21.61 -16.16
N ILE A 228 1.02 20.32 -15.83
CA ILE A 228 -0.17 19.80 -15.16
C ILE A 228 -0.08 20.09 -13.65
N PRO A 229 -1.07 20.73 -13.04
CA PRO A 229 -1.08 20.96 -11.60
C PRO A 229 -1.03 19.63 -10.82
N GLY A 230 -0.09 19.52 -9.87
CA GLY A 230 0.12 18.30 -9.08
C GLY A 230 1.10 17.29 -9.69
N ALA A 231 1.54 17.47 -10.93
CA ALA A 231 2.62 16.66 -11.49
C ALA A 231 3.97 17.11 -10.90
N VAL A 232 4.66 16.21 -10.23
CA VAL A 232 5.98 16.43 -9.64
C VAL A 232 6.97 15.40 -10.18
N ASP A 233 8.26 15.73 -10.17
CA ASP A 233 9.35 14.83 -10.54
C ASP A 233 9.17 14.19 -11.95
N VAL A 234 8.67 14.99 -12.92
CA VAL A 234 8.48 14.57 -14.31
C VAL A 234 9.84 14.48 -14.99
N GLY A 235 10.23 13.28 -15.41
CA GLY A 235 11.52 13.04 -16.05
C GLY A 235 11.54 11.72 -16.83
N LEU A 236 12.54 11.54 -17.68
CA LEU A 236 12.75 10.32 -18.47
C LEU A 236 13.24 9.17 -17.59
N SER A 237 12.89 7.94 -17.94
CA SER A 237 13.44 6.74 -17.28
C SER A 237 14.80 6.34 -17.84
N GLU A 238 15.06 6.65 -19.10
CA GLU A 238 16.36 6.41 -19.72
C GLU A 238 17.27 7.64 -19.58
N GLN A 239 18.55 7.38 -19.35
CA GLN A 239 19.57 8.41 -19.40
C GLN A 239 19.89 8.76 -20.86
N ASP A 240 20.41 9.95 -21.06
CA ASP A 240 20.91 10.37 -22.38
C ASP A 240 21.86 9.31 -22.95
N PRO A 241 21.81 9.06 -24.28
CA PRO A 241 22.70 8.12 -24.91
C PRO A 241 24.16 8.47 -24.61
N LYS A 242 24.95 7.48 -24.27
CA LYS A 242 26.40 7.64 -24.08
C LYS A 242 27.06 7.62 -25.44
N ASP A 243 28.02 8.51 -25.62
CA ASP A 243 28.94 8.40 -26.75
C ASP A 243 29.83 7.15 -26.51
N GLU A 244 29.70 6.18 -27.38
CA GLU A 244 30.48 4.94 -27.34
C GLU A 244 31.48 4.93 -28.51
N LEU A 245 32.73 4.67 -28.20
CA LEU A 245 33.75 4.38 -29.21
C LEU A 245 33.74 2.88 -29.51
N ARG A 246 33.21 2.50 -30.66
CA ARG A 246 33.22 1.12 -31.12
C ARG A 246 34.48 0.88 -31.95
N ILE A 247 35.37 0.07 -31.45
CA ILE A 247 36.57 -0.33 -32.16
C ILE A 247 36.29 -1.70 -32.80
N GLU A 248 36.25 -1.74 -34.15
CA GLU A 248 36.18 -2.97 -34.92
C GLU A 248 37.59 -3.31 -35.44
N LEU A 249 38.10 -4.44 -34.96
CA LEU A 249 39.37 -4.97 -35.44
C LEU A 249 39.17 -5.56 -36.85
N ASP A 250 39.79 -4.97 -37.88
CA ASP A 250 39.89 -5.60 -39.18
C ASP A 250 40.86 -6.79 -39.05
N ARG A 251 40.33 -7.99 -39.26
CA ARG A 251 41.07 -9.25 -39.23
C ARG A 251 41.40 -9.69 -40.65
N GLY A 252 41.87 -8.74 -41.50
CA GLY A 252 42.26 -9.00 -42.89
C GLY A 252 43.18 -10.22 -43.10
#